data_dbe2b9ae64056486d435c15f60042acc
#
_entry.id   dbe2b9ae64056486d435c15f60042acc
#
_cell.length_a   1.000
_cell.length_b   1.000
_cell.length_c   1.000
_cell.angle_alpha   90.00
_cell.angle_beta   90.00
_cell.angle_gamma   90.00
#
_symmetry.space_group_name_H-M   'P 1'
#
loop_
_entity.id
_entity.type
_entity.pdbx_description
1 polymer ?
#
loop_
_entity_poly.entity_id
_entity_poly.type
_entity_poly.pdbx_seq_one_letter_code
_entity_poly.pdbx_strand_id
1 'polypeptide(L)'
;MLLAGCFWRSYGPQVATHTEVLLGIARKGADLVGSGRLTAESMPELTYPLERAVAFAEKARARAGTAPPASLVAFEALIARYREFVDALDRARREHEPSAARTTLAPPLGAVEAAGQRVREALDAERRR
;
A
#
# COMPACT_ATOMS: atom_id res chain seq x y z
N MET A 1 29.92 -1.08 -0.46
CA MET A 1 29.68 -0.94 -1.91
C MET A 1 28.92 -2.12 -2.49
N LEU A 2 29.41 -3.36 -2.31
CA LEU A 2 28.71 -4.57 -2.78
C LEU A 2 27.32 -4.73 -2.18
N LEU A 3 27.17 -4.46 -0.89
CA LEU A 3 25.88 -4.58 -0.20
C LEU A 3 24.85 -3.56 -0.72
N ALA A 4 25.28 -2.33 -1.01
CA ALA A 4 24.41 -1.32 -1.58
C ALA A 4 23.93 -1.71 -2.98
N GLY A 5 24.81 -2.30 -3.81
CA GLY A 5 24.46 -2.80 -5.13
C GLY A 5 23.44 -3.93 -5.08
N CYS A 6 23.57 -4.85 -4.10
CA CYS A 6 22.62 -5.95 -3.90
C CYS A 6 21.24 -5.42 -3.51
N PHE A 7 21.18 -4.44 -2.61
CA PHE A 7 19.91 -3.84 -2.22
C PHE A 7 19.19 -3.24 -3.43
N TRP A 8 19.89 -2.41 -4.22
CA TRP A 8 19.25 -1.72 -5.35
C TRP A 8 18.87 -2.66 -6.50
N ARG A 9 19.53 -3.81 -6.64
CA ARG A 9 19.12 -4.84 -7.60
C ARG A 9 17.75 -5.41 -7.28
N SER A 10 17.48 -5.65 -6.01
CA SER A 10 16.21 -6.24 -5.56
C SER A 10 15.14 -5.19 -5.24
N TYR A 11 15.51 -3.91 -5.23
CA TYR A 11 14.62 -2.84 -4.81
C TYR A 11 13.36 -2.76 -5.68
N GLY A 12 13.51 -2.67 -7.00
CA GLY A 12 12.37 -2.54 -7.91
C GLY A 12 11.38 -3.69 -7.79
N PRO A 13 11.85 -4.96 -7.89
CA PRO A 13 10.97 -6.12 -7.67
C PRO A 13 10.30 -6.14 -6.30
N GLN A 14 10.98 -5.72 -5.24
CA GLN A 14 10.38 -5.68 -3.90
C GLN A 14 9.31 -4.60 -3.78
N VAL A 15 9.56 -3.39 -4.31
CA VAL A 15 8.56 -2.33 -4.35
C VAL A 15 7.32 -2.80 -5.12
N ALA A 16 7.53 -3.43 -6.27
CA ALA A 16 6.43 -3.96 -7.08
C ALA A 16 5.62 -4.99 -6.30
N THR A 17 6.29 -5.91 -5.60
CA THR A 17 5.63 -6.94 -4.80
C THR A 17 4.80 -6.32 -3.67
N HIS A 18 5.38 -5.41 -2.89
CA HIS A 18 4.66 -4.72 -1.83
C HIS A 18 3.45 -3.97 -2.36
N THR A 19 3.60 -3.29 -3.50
CA THR A 19 2.51 -2.54 -4.12
C THR A 19 1.35 -3.46 -4.49
N GLU A 20 1.63 -4.58 -5.14
CA GLU A 20 0.58 -5.54 -5.54
C GLU A 20 -0.10 -6.17 -4.33
N VAL A 21 0.66 -6.48 -3.27
CA VAL A 21 0.09 -7.01 -2.03
C VAL A 21 -0.86 -6.00 -1.40
N LEU A 22 -0.43 -4.73 -1.26
CA LEU A 22 -1.28 -3.69 -0.66
C LEU A 22 -2.56 -3.48 -1.47
N LEU A 23 -2.46 -3.44 -2.81
CA LEU A 23 -3.63 -3.28 -3.67
C LEU A 23 -4.60 -4.46 -3.54
N GLY A 24 -4.07 -5.68 -3.54
CA GLY A 24 -4.89 -6.89 -3.42
C GLY A 24 -5.59 -6.96 -2.07
N ILE A 25 -4.89 -6.67 -0.98
CA ILE A 25 -5.46 -6.68 0.37
C ILE A 25 -6.50 -5.57 0.54
N ALA A 26 -6.26 -4.39 -0.04
CA ALA A 26 -7.24 -3.29 0.00
C ALA A 26 -8.56 -3.70 -0.64
N ARG A 27 -8.50 -4.33 -1.82
CA ARG A 27 -9.69 -4.82 -2.51
C ARG A 27 -10.41 -5.91 -1.71
N LYS A 28 -9.64 -6.84 -1.14
CA LYS A 28 -10.19 -7.89 -0.29
C LYS A 28 -10.90 -7.32 0.93
N GLY A 29 -10.28 -6.34 1.59
CA GLY A 29 -10.87 -5.67 2.75
C GLY A 29 -12.18 -4.97 2.40
N ALA A 30 -12.22 -4.27 1.27
CA ALA A 30 -13.43 -3.60 0.79
C ALA A 30 -14.55 -4.62 0.51
N ASP A 31 -14.22 -5.75 -0.11
CA ASP A 31 -15.19 -6.82 -0.39
C ASP A 31 -15.73 -7.44 0.90
N LEU A 32 -14.88 -7.65 1.90
CA LEU A 32 -15.30 -8.20 3.19
C LEU A 32 -16.27 -7.25 3.90
N VAL A 33 -16.01 -5.95 3.88
CA VAL A 33 -16.92 -4.96 4.45
C VAL A 33 -18.25 -4.97 3.68
N GLY A 34 -18.18 -4.97 2.35
CA GLY A 34 -19.36 -4.97 1.50
C GLY A 34 -20.27 -6.18 1.70
N SER A 35 -19.71 -7.31 2.13
CA SER A 35 -20.47 -8.54 2.41
C SER A 35 -20.76 -8.70 3.91
N GLY A 36 -20.39 -7.74 4.75
CA GLY A 36 -20.62 -7.80 6.19
C GLY A 36 -19.77 -8.82 6.93
N ARG A 37 -18.63 -9.25 6.33
CA ARG A 37 -17.78 -10.31 6.88
C ARG A 37 -16.48 -9.82 7.50
N LEU A 38 -16.22 -8.51 7.49
CA LEU A 38 -15.02 -7.97 8.13
C LEU A 38 -15.23 -7.89 9.64
N THR A 39 -14.35 -8.53 10.39
CA THR A 39 -14.39 -8.55 11.86
C THR A 39 -13.13 -7.90 12.43
N ALA A 40 -13.14 -7.61 13.75
CA ALA A 40 -11.95 -7.08 14.43
C ALA A 40 -10.77 -8.05 14.33
N GLU A 41 -11.03 -9.36 14.32
CA GLU A 41 -9.99 -10.39 14.19
C GLU A 41 -9.35 -10.42 12.81
N SER A 42 -10.03 -9.88 11.80
CA SER A 42 -9.50 -9.79 10.42
C SER A 42 -8.53 -8.62 10.25
N MET A 43 -8.58 -7.63 11.14
CA MET A 43 -7.76 -6.41 10.98
C MET A 43 -6.25 -6.66 10.93
N PRO A 44 -5.66 -7.57 11.74
CA PRO A 44 -4.22 -7.84 11.63
C PRO A 44 -3.76 -8.32 10.25
N GLU A 45 -4.60 -9.06 9.52
CA GLU A 45 -4.28 -9.48 8.14
C GLU A 45 -4.15 -8.29 7.19
N LEU A 46 -4.85 -7.21 7.49
CA LEU A 46 -4.83 -5.99 6.67
C LEU A 46 -3.66 -5.07 7.05
N THR A 47 -3.27 -5.07 8.34
CA THR A 47 -2.22 -4.19 8.84
C THR A 47 -0.82 -4.79 8.71
N TYR A 48 -0.68 -6.11 8.75
CA TYR A 48 0.62 -6.76 8.65
C TYR A 48 1.37 -6.42 7.35
N PRO A 49 0.73 -6.48 6.16
CA PRO A 49 1.41 -6.06 4.94
C PRO A 49 1.83 -4.59 4.94
N LEU A 50 1.06 -3.74 5.61
CA LEU A 50 1.42 -2.33 5.78
C LEU A 50 2.70 -2.19 6.62
N GLU A 51 2.80 -2.90 7.74
CA GLU A 51 3.99 -2.87 8.59
C GLU A 51 5.24 -3.30 7.82
N ARG A 52 5.11 -4.33 6.99
CA ARG A 52 6.21 -4.80 6.16
C ARG A 52 6.61 -3.79 5.10
N ALA A 53 5.65 -3.14 4.47
CA ALA A 53 5.90 -2.11 3.47
C ALA A 53 6.60 -0.89 4.10
N VAL A 54 6.16 -0.48 5.29
CA VAL A 54 6.78 0.63 6.04
C VAL A 54 8.24 0.31 6.36
N ALA A 55 8.51 -0.89 6.89
CA ALA A 55 9.88 -1.29 7.23
C ALA A 55 10.79 -1.27 5.99
N PHE A 56 10.28 -1.75 4.86
CA PHE A 56 11.03 -1.71 3.61
C PHE A 56 11.29 -0.27 3.14
N ALA A 57 10.26 0.58 3.19
CA ALA A 57 10.40 1.98 2.76
C ALA A 57 11.41 2.74 3.62
N GLU A 58 11.41 2.52 4.94
CA GLU A 58 12.37 3.13 5.86
C GLU A 58 13.80 2.73 5.52
N LYS A 59 14.01 1.44 5.24
CA LYS A 59 15.31 0.92 4.85
C LYS A 59 15.78 1.52 3.52
N ALA A 60 14.88 1.61 2.55
CA ALA A 60 15.20 2.20 1.26
C ALA A 60 15.51 3.70 1.38
N ARG A 61 14.73 4.41 2.19
CA ARG A 61 14.96 5.86 2.42
C ARG A 61 16.32 6.10 3.06
N ALA A 62 16.70 5.30 4.05
CA ALA A 62 18.00 5.42 4.70
C ALA A 62 19.16 5.22 3.71
N ARG A 63 19.00 4.29 2.76
CA ARG A 63 20.04 4.01 1.75
C ARG A 63 20.07 5.03 0.62
N ALA A 64 18.94 5.66 0.32
CA ALA A 64 18.84 6.65 -0.75
C ALA A 64 19.45 8.00 -0.36
N GLY A 65 19.51 8.32 0.93
CA GLY A 65 20.03 9.59 1.41
C GLY A 65 19.19 10.77 0.95
N THR A 66 19.81 11.75 0.31
CA THR A 66 19.16 13.00 -0.11
C THR A 66 18.52 12.92 -1.50
N ALA A 67 18.76 11.83 -2.22
CA ALA A 67 18.27 11.69 -3.60
C ALA A 67 17.45 10.40 -3.78
N PRO A 68 16.26 10.30 -3.15
CA PRO A 68 15.44 9.10 -3.29
C PRO A 68 14.91 8.94 -4.71
N PRO A 69 14.79 7.69 -5.22
CA PRO A 69 14.13 7.47 -6.50
C PRO A 69 12.67 7.93 -6.47
N ALA A 70 12.16 8.35 -7.62
CA ALA A 70 10.75 8.76 -7.74
C ALA A 70 9.79 7.64 -7.32
N SER A 71 10.15 6.38 -7.60
CA SER A 71 9.35 5.22 -7.19
C SER A 71 9.25 5.10 -5.68
N LEU A 72 10.30 5.46 -4.92
CA LEU A 72 10.26 5.43 -3.47
C LEU A 72 9.31 6.50 -2.93
N VAL A 73 9.37 7.72 -3.48
CA VAL A 73 8.46 8.80 -3.10
C VAL A 73 7.01 8.38 -3.36
N ALA A 74 6.76 7.78 -4.54
CA ALA A 74 5.43 7.27 -4.89
C ALA A 74 4.99 6.13 -3.95
N PHE A 75 5.91 5.24 -3.60
CA PHE A 75 5.62 4.13 -2.69
C PHE A 75 5.28 4.63 -1.28
N GLU A 76 5.99 5.62 -0.79
CA GLU A 76 5.68 6.26 0.51
C GLU A 76 4.29 6.90 0.48
N ALA A 77 3.91 7.51 -0.64
CA ALA A 77 2.57 8.07 -0.81
C ALA A 77 1.50 6.96 -0.80
N LEU A 78 1.78 5.83 -1.43
CA LEU A 78 0.89 4.66 -1.38
C LEU A 78 0.69 4.18 0.06
N ILE A 79 1.77 4.09 0.84
CA ILE A 79 1.70 3.70 2.26
C ILE A 79 0.77 4.65 3.02
N ALA A 80 0.90 5.96 2.80
CA ALA A 80 0.05 6.96 3.45
C ALA A 80 -1.43 6.77 3.09
N ARG A 81 -1.73 6.53 1.81
CA ARG A 81 -3.11 6.28 1.37
C ARG A 81 -3.65 4.97 1.92
N TYR A 82 -2.81 3.94 1.99
CA TYR A 82 -3.23 2.65 2.56
C TYR A 82 -3.55 2.78 4.05
N ARG A 83 -2.78 3.55 4.81
CA ARG A 83 -3.09 3.83 6.23
C ARG A 83 -4.46 4.48 6.38
N GLU A 84 -4.75 5.48 5.57
CA GLU A 84 -6.06 6.13 5.57
C GLU A 84 -7.18 5.14 5.22
N PHE A 85 -6.89 4.24 4.29
CA PHE A 85 -7.85 3.20 3.89
C PHE A 85 -8.12 2.22 5.05
N VAL A 86 -7.08 1.79 5.77
CA VAL A 86 -7.25 0.89 6.93
C VAL A 86 -8.09 1.57 8.02
N ASP A 87 -7.87 2.85 8.28
CA ASP A 87 -8.67 3.61 9.24
C ASP A 87 -10.14 3.68 8.78
N ALA A 88 -10.36 3.90 7.49
CA ALA A 88 -11.71 3.92 6.91
C ALA A 88 -12.38 2.54 7.00
N LEU A 89 -11.61 1.46 6.77
CA LEU A 89 -12.10 0.09 6.94
C LEU A 89 -12.56 -0.17 8.38
N ASP A 90 -11.75 0.25 9.36
CA ASP A 90 -12.09 0.05 10.76
C ASP A 90 -13.37 0.78 11.14
N ARG A 91 -13.59 1.99 10.61
CA ARG A 91 -14.83 2.72 10.79
C ARG A 91 -15.99 2.03 10.08
N ALA A 92 -15.77 1.61 8.83
CA ALA A 92 -16.82 1.00 8.01
C ALA A 92 -17.32 -0.34 8.57
N ARG A 93 -16.44 -1.14 9.18
CA ARG A 93 -16.85 -2.41 9.78
C ARG A 93 -17.83 -2.24 10.94
N ARG A 94 -17.89 -1.04 11.50
CA ARG A 94 -18.82 -0.69 12.60
C ARG A 94 -20.17 -0.20 12.09
N GLU A 95 -20.26 0.04 10.77
CA GLU A 95 -21.54 0.45 10.16
C GLU A 95 -22.51 -0.71 10.14
N HIS A 96 -23.80 -0.42 10.38
CA HIS A 96 -24.84 -1.44 10.39
C HIS A 96 -25.34 -1.76 9.00
N GLU A 97 -25.10 -0.89 8.01
CA GLU A 97 -25.56 -1.09 6.65
C GLU A 97 -24.37 -1.24 5.67
N PRO A 98 -24.25 -2.40 4.99
CA PRO A 98 -23.15 -2.61 4.02
C PRO A 98 -23.09 -1.58 2.89
N SER A 99 -24.22 -1.06 2.45
CA SER A 99 -24.26 -0.04 1.38
C SER A 99 -23.61 1.27 1.84
N ALA A 100 -23.86 1.70 3.09
CA ALA A 100 -23.21 2.88 3.66
C ALA A 100 -21.70 2.66 3.79
N ALA A 101 -21.29 1.48 4.21
CA ALA A 101 -19.89 1.11 4.32
C ALA A 101 -19.18 1.19 2.95
N ARG A 102 -19.80 0.68 1.89
CA ARG A 102 -19.24 0.76 0.53
C ARG A 102 -19.05 2.20 0.08
N THR A 103 -20.04 3.06 0.35
CA THR A 103 -19.96 4.47 -0.01
C THR A 103 -18.82 5.16 0.74
N THR A 104 -18.64 4.86 2.03
CA THR A 104 -17.57 5.41 2.85
C THR A 104 -16.19 4.96 2.34
N LEU A 105 -16.07 3.73 1.84
CA LEU A 105 -14.79 3.16 1.40
C LEU A 105 -14.38 3.50 -0.03
N ALA A 106 -15.33 3.90 -0.89
CA ALA A 106 -15.03 4.13 -2.29
C ALA A 106 -13.94 5.20 -2.51
N PRO A 107 -13.98 6.38 -1.87
CA PRO A 107 -12.90 7.36 -2.05
C PRO A 107 -11.53 6.88 -1.56
N PRO A 108 -11.38 6.35 -0.32
CA PRO A 108 -10.05 5.90 0.12
C PRO A 108 -9.52 4.71 -0.68
N LEU A 109 -10.38 3.81 -1.15
CA LEU A 109 -9.95 2.72 -2.02
C LEU A 109 -9.44 3.25 -3.36
N GLY A 110 -10.16 4.19 -3.97
CA GLY A 110 -9.73 4.84 -5.19
C GLY A 110 -8.40 5.55 -5.03
N ALA A 111 -8.15 6.18 -3.88
CA ALA A 111 -6.89 6.84 -3.60
C ALA A 111 -5.73 5.84 -3.50
N VAL A 112 -5.94 4.66 -2.90
CA VAL A 112 -4.95 3.59 -2.85
C VAL A 112 -4.63 3.09 -4.26
N GLU A 113 -5.66 2.84 -5.06
CA GLU A 113 -5.47 2.35 -6.43
C GLU A 113 -4.71 3.35 -7.30
N ALA A 114 -5.05 4.64 -7.20
CA ALA A 114 -4.36 5.70 -7.92
C ALA A 114 -2.90 5.81 -7.48
N ALA A 115 -2.63 5.74 -6.18
CA ALA A 115 -1.27 5.79 -5.65
C ALA A 115 -0.46 4.58 -6.12
N GLY A 116 -1.06 3.39 -6.14
CA GLY A 116 -0.42 2.17 -6.65
C GLY A 116 -0.05 2.30 -8.12
N GLN A 117 -0.91 2.90 -8.93
CA GLN A 117 -0.63 3.12 -10.34
C GLN A 117 0.57 4.06 -10.52
N ARG A 118 0.69 5.08 -9.70
CA ARG A 118 1.85 6.00 -9.75
C ARG A 118 3.15 5.27 -9.42
N VAL A 119 3.12 4.33 -8.48
CA VAL A 119 4.30 3.50 -8.19
C VAL A 119 4.71 2.70 -9.43
N ARG A 120 3.74 2.04 -10.09
CA ARG A 120 3.99 1.28 -11.30
C ARG A 120 4.61 2.13 -12.40
N GLU A 121 4.07 3.32 -12.62
CA GLU A 121 4.55 4.26 -13.62
C GLU A 121 5.98 4.71 -13.33
N ALA A 122 6.28 5.02 -12.07
CA ALA A 122 7.62 5.42 -11.66
C ALA A 122 8.63 4.29 -11.83
N LEU A 123 8.26 3.05 -11.47
CA LEU A 123 9.12 1.88 -11.67
C LEU A 123 9.38 1.63 -13.15
N ASP A 124 8.36 1.76 -13.99
CA ASP A 124 8.52 1.58 -15.43
C ASP A 124 9.44 2.64 -16.02
N ALA A 125 9.31 3.89 -15.59
CA ALA A 125 10.19 4.98 -16.06
C ALA A 125 11.63 4.72 -15.64
N GLU A 126 11.88 4.22 -14.44
CA GLU A 126 13.22 3.90 -13.96
C GLU A 126 13.85 2.73 -14.72
N ARG A 127 13.05 1.74 -15.12
CA ARG A 127 13.53 0.60 -15.91
C ARG A 127 13.96 0.98 -17.32
N ARG A 128 13.37 2.03 -17.89
CA ARG A 128 13.68 2.51 -19.23
C ARG A 128 14.96 3.34 -19.31
N ARG A 129 15.53 3.69 -18.18
CA ARG A 129 16.80 4.40 -18.09
C ARG A 129 17.94 3.37 -18.03
#